data_04647f690e79cdcf7329acf7649b2b4f
#
_entry.id   04647f690e79cdcf7329acf7649b2b4f
#
_cell.length_a   1.000
_cell.length_b   1.000
_cell.length_c   1.000
_cell.angle_alpha   90.00
_cell.angle_beta   90.00
_cell.angle_gamma   90.00
#
_symmetry.space_group_name_H-M   'P 1'
#
loop_
_entity.id
_entity.type
_entity.pdbx_description
1 polymer ?
#
loop_
_entity_poly.entity_id
_entity_poly.type
_entity_poly.pdbx_seq_one_letter_code
_entity_poly.pdbx_strand_id
1 'polypeptide(L)'
;MDYELLRRIYDIGSFVGYTDDEIREMSEGFVQIPAALMDFWKTCGNTKELYTGSNDLWIDLEFRRNSNWIKTGAKDYYYLIDENQHCYQAGIRREDMTLPDPPVYIVEPLQGDKTREVGKAEESLSAFLMGMFLYEAALSAGPFKYFYEDFIWFEEDDIAKIDTRLQKLPYHVYNWYSDRIDIYTMNEEALLYIMQGDDRSGTYSAKTEEALKKIGEVIGR
;
A
#
# COMPACT_ATOMS: atom_id res chain seq x y z
N MET A 1 -5.38 12.39 -1.61
CA MET A 1 -5.37 11.07 -2.35
C MET A 1 -6.14 11.19 -3.66
N ASP A 2 -5.82 10.36 -4.65
CA ASP A 2 -6.63 10.22 -5.89
C ASP A 2 -7.70 9.14 -5.70
N TYR A 3 -8.82 9.54 -5.07
CA TYR A 3 -9.93 8.63 -4.78
C TYR A 3 -10.62 8.12 -6.05
N GLU A 4 -10.61 8.89 -7.16
CA GLU A 4 -11.22 8.45 -8.41
C GLU A 4 -10.41 7.32 -9.07
N LEU A 5 -9.07 7.41 -9.05
CA LEU A 5 -8.23 6.30 -9.50
C LEU A 5 -8.46 5.07 -8.62
N LEU A 6 -8.45 5.24 -7.29
CA LEU A 6 -8.65 4.14 -6.34
C LEU A 6 -10.01 3.46 -6.55
N ARG A 7 -11.08 4.25 -6.76
CA ARG A 7 -12.42 3.74 -7.04
C ARG A 7 -12.47 2.88 -8.30
N ARG A 8 -11.81 3.31 -9.39
CA ARG A 8 -11.77 2.56 -10.66
C ARG A 8 -10.89 1.31 -10.57
N ILE A 9 -9.74 1.40 -9.90
CA ILE A 9 -8.85 0.24 -9.68
C ILE A 9 -9.57 -0.85 -8.89
N TYR A 10 -10.25 -0.50 -7.81
CA TYR A 10 -10.91 -1.46 -6.92
C TYR A 10 -12.37 -1.76 -7.24
N ASP A 11 -12.92 -1.22 -8.36
CA ASP A 11 -14.32 -1.36 -8.76
C ASP A 11 -15.33 -0.96 -7.66
N ILE A 12 -14.98 0.08 -6.88
CA ILE A 12 -15.77 0.52 -5.74
C ILE A 12 -16.93 1.40 -6.22
N GLY A 13 -18.16 1.01 -5.90
CA GLY A 13 -19.34 1.81 -6.21
C GLY A 13 -19.42 3.08 -5.36
N SER A 14 -19.21 2.95 -4.06
CA SER A 14 -19.17 4.07 -3.10
C SER A 14 -18.22 3.76 -1.96
N PHE A 15 -17.43 4.74 -1.56
CA PHE A 15 -16.59 4.62 -0.39
C PHE A 15 -17.39 4.64 0.91
N VAL A 16 -16.85 4.00 1.93
CA VAL A 16 -17.37 3.99 3.30
C VAL A 16 -16.28 4.50 4.24
N GLY A 17 -16.54 5.64 4.87
CA GLY A 17 -15.65 6.18 5.91
C GLY A 17 -16.01 5.66 7.30
N TYR A 18 -15.14 5.92 8.26
CA TYR A 18 -15.41 5.72 9.67
C TYR A 18 -16.36 6.81 10.21
N THR A 19 -17.17 6.46 11.20
CA THR A 19 -17.99 7.39 11.97
C THR A 19 -17.13 8.27 12.88
N ASP A 20 -17.67 9.39 13.36
CA ASP A 20 -16.94 10.27 14.30
C ASP A 20 -16.57 9.56 15.61
N ASP A 21 -17.34 8.59 16.07
CA ASP A 21 -17.03 7.80 17.27
C ASP A 21 -15.88 6.83 17.01
N GLU A 22 -15.85 6.16 15.87
CA GLU A 22 -14.76 5.29 15.44
C GLU A 22 -13.45 6.08 15.24
N ILE A 23 -13.54 7.26 14.63
CA ILE A 23 -12.39 8.16 14.46
C ILE A 23 -11.86 8.61 15.82
N ARG A 24 -12.75 8.91 16.79
CA ARG A 24 -12.34 9.27 18.14
C ARG A 24 -11.60 8.14 18.82
N GLU A 25 -12.06 6.89 18.66
CA GLU A 25 -11.39 5.70 19.18
C GLU A 25 -10.01 5.52 18.55
N MET A 26 -9.90 5.64 17.21
CA MET A 26 -8.62 5.50 16.49
C MET A 26 -7.61 6.59 16.84
N SER A 27 -8.09 7.77 17.22
CA SER A 27 -7.27 8.94 17.57
C SER A 27 -6.90 9.01 19.05
N GLU A 28 -7.33 8.04 19.86
CA GLU A 28 -7.06 8.05 21.30
C GLU A 28 -5.55 8.14 21.59
N GLY A 29 -5.17 9.09 22.46
CA GLY A 29 -3.77 9.32 22.82
C GLY A 29 -2.97 10.24 21.88
N PHE A 30 -3.61 10.79 20.84
CA PHE A 30 -3.01 11.79 19.96
C PHE A 30 -3.64 13.17 20.18
N VAL A 31 -2.80 14.21 20.24
CA VAL A 31 -3.25 15.59 20.41
C VAL A 31 -3.82 16.14 19.09
N GLN A 32 -3.26 15.69 17.99
CA GLN A 32 -3.65 16.10 16.64
C GLN A 32 -3.54 14.92 15.68
N ILE A 33 -4.46 14.87 14.71
CA ILE A 33 -4.45 13.89 13.64
C ILE A 33 -4.12 14.62 12.33
N PRO A 34 -3.20 14.08 11.50
CA PRO A 34 -2.89 14.63 10.19
C PRO A 34 -4.14 14.81 9.33
N ALA A 35 -4.20 15.92 8.58
CA ALA A 35 -5.36 16.18 7.72
C ALA A 35 -5.55 15.09 6.66
N ALA A 36 -4.46 14.56 6.09
CA ALA A 36 -4.51 13.47 5.12
C ALA A 36 -5.06 12.16 5.73
N LEU A 37 -4.69 11.85 6.99
CA LEU A 37 -5.21 10.67 7.68
C LEU A 37 -6.70 10.81 8.01
N MET A 38 -7.09 11.98 8.46
CA MET A 38 -8.50 12.31 8.74
C MET A 38 -9.35 12.23 7.48
N ASP A 39 -8.85 12.77 6.35
CA ASP A 39 -9.51 12.72 5.05
C ASP A 39 -9.69 11.26 4.58
N PHE A 40 -8.63 10.45 4.67
CA PHE A 40 -8.68 9.02 4.36
C PHE A 40 -9.73 8.29 5.21
N TRP A 41 -9.69 8.46 6.53
CA TRP A 41 -10.64 7.82 7.43
C TRP A 41 -12.09 8.17 7.14
N LYS A 42 -12.36 9.46 6.91
CA LYS A 42 -13.72 9.95 6.61
C LYS A 42 -14.22 9.56 5.25
N THR A 43 -13.32 9.42 4.28
CA THR A 43 -13.73 9.13 2.89
C THR A 43 -13.86 7.63 2.65
N CYS A 44 -12.85 6.84 2.99
CA CYS A 44 -12.79 5.43 2.59
C CYS A 44 -12.18 4.48 3.62
N GLY A 45 -11.84 4.96 4.82
CA GLY A 45 -11.13 4.15 5.82
C GLY A 45 -11.83 2.87 6.24
N ASN A 46 -13.17 2.77 6.07
CA ASN A 46 -13.96 1.57 6.37
C ASN A 46 -14.48 0.86 5.10
N THR A 47 -13.88 1.11 3.95
CA THR A 47 -14.24 0.46 2.69
C THR A 47 -13.58 -0.91 2.61
N LYS A 48 -14.34 -1.97 2.83
CA LYS A 48 -13.80 -3.34 2.95
C LYS A 48 -13.11 -3.84 1.69
N GLU A 49 -13.55 -3.41 0.52
CA GLU A 49 -13.00 -3.77 -0.77
C GLU A 49 -11.51 -3.41 -0.88
N LEU A 50 -11.07 -2.35 -0.21
CA LEU A 50 -9.68 -1.92 -0.20
C LEU A 50 -8.75 -2.89 0.56
N TYR A 51 -9.28 -3.64 1.51
CA TYR A 51 -8.51 -4.53 2.37
C TYR A 51 -8.71 -6.01 2.04
N THR A 52 -9.70 -6.33 1.20
CA THR A 52 -10.01 -7.72 0.84
C THR A 52 -8.89 -8.35 0.02
N GLY A 53 -8.31 -9.43 0.53
CA GLY A 53 -7.23 -10.15 -0.14
C GLY A 53 -5.88 -9.42 -0.12
N SER A 54 -5.74 -8.38 0.70
CA SER A 54 -4.47 -7.71 0.92
C SER A 54 -3.42 -8.68 1.43
N ASN A 55 -2.20 -8.59 0.89
CA ASN A 55 -1.06 -9.38 1.33
C ASN A 55 -0.57 -8.91 2.70
N ASP A 56 -0.44 -7.60 2.86
CA ASP A 56 -0.02 -6.99 4.11
C ASP A 56 -1.20 -6.71 5.05
N LEU A 57 -0.93 -6.68 6.34
CA LEU A 57 -1.92 -6.44 7.37
C LEU A 57 -2.11 -4.93 7.59
N TRP A 58 -3.26 -4.43 7.19
CA TRP A 58 -3.65 -3.05 7.50
C TRP A 58 -4.03 -2.89 8.96
N ILE A 59 -3.44 -1.91 9.63
CA ILE A 59 -3.70 -1.60 11.03
C ILE A 59 -4.93 -0.67 11.11
N ASP A 60 -6.07 -1.25 10.79
CA ASP A 60 -7.39 -0.62 10.83
C ASP A 60 -7.99 -0.58 12.25
N LEU A 61 -9.23 -0.15 12.35
CA LEU A 61 -9.94 -0.08 13.62
C LEU A 61 -10.16 -1.47 14.25
N GLU A 62 -10.49 -2.47 13.43
CA GLU A 62 -10.74 -3.84 13.92
C GLU A 62 -9.46 -4.46 14.48
N PHE A 63 -8.36 -4.29 13.77
CA PHE A 63 -7.05 -4.71 14.25
C PHE A 63 -6.69 -4.03 15.57
N ARG A 64 -6.90 -2.70 15.69
CA ARG A 64 -6.61 -1.94 16.91
C ARG A 64 -7.44 -2.38 18.10
N ARG A 65 -8.70 -2.77 17.91
CA ARG A 65 -9.57 -3.30 18.97
C ARG A 65 -9.12 -4.67 19.47
N ASN A 66 -8.65 -5.51 18.57
CA ASN A 66 -8.34 -6.91 18.84
C ASN A 66 -6.87 -7.18 19.19
N SER A 67 -5.95 -6.26 18.88
CA SER A 67 -4.53 -6.43 19.12
C SER A 67 -4.08 -5.76 20.41
N ASN A 68 -3.54 -6.56 21.33
CA ASN A 68 -2.84 -6.05 22.51
C ASN A 68 -1.48 -5.43 22.16
N TRP A 69 -0.91 -5.80 21.03
CA TRP A 69 0.41 -5.38 20.58
C TRP A 69 0.51 -3.88 20.31
N ILE A 70 -0.50 -3.28 19.63
CA ILE A 70 -0.53 -1.84 19.36
C ILE A 70 -0.69 -1.02 20.65
N LYS A 71 -1.39 -1.55 21.64
CA LYS A 71 -1.56 -0.86 22.94
C LYS A 71 -0.26 -0.73 23.73
N THR A 72 0.71 -1.60 23.49
CA THR A 72 1.98 -1.65 24.25
C THR A 72 3.19 -1.14 23.47
N GLY A 73 3.23 -1.26 22.15
CA GLY A 73 4.43 -0.99 21.32
C GLY A 73 4.46 0.36 20.59
N ALA A 74 3.34 1.04 20.46
CA ALA A 74 3.21 2.21 19.58
C ALA A 74 3.60 3.54 20.24
N LYS A 75 4.69 3.60 21.02
CA LYS A 75 5.06 4.87 21.68
C LYS A 75 5.58 5.93 20.72
N ASP A 76 6.30 5.51 19.68
CA ASP A 76 7.04 6.42 18.81
C ASP A 76 6.42 6.58 17.41
N TYR A 77 5.57 5.63 16.99
CA TYR A 77 4.94 5.62 15.67
C TYR A 77 3.43 5.39 15.76
N TYR A 78 2.71 5.98 14.79
CA TYR A 78 1.36 5.57 14.42
C TYR A 78 1.49 4.61 13.24
N TYR A 79 1.38 3.32 13.49
CA TYR A 79 1.51 2.28 12.47
C TYR A 79 0.27 2.20 11.58
N LEU A 80 0.50 2.00 10.28
CA LEU A 80 -0.49 1.92 9.20
C LEU A 80 -0.61 0.49 8.66
N ILE A 81 0.53 -0.18 8.50
CA ILE A 81 0.63 -1.55 8.03
C ILE A 81 1.65 -2.35 8.85
N ASP A 82 1.46 -3.66 8.84
CA ASP A 82 2.40 -4.67 9.30
C ASP A 82 2.61 -5.67 8.15
N GLU A 83 3.84 -5.83 7.68
CA GLU A 83 4.17 -6.70 6.57
C GLU A 83 3.80 -8.16 6.93
N ASN A 84 3.37 -8.96 5.96
CA ASN A 84 2.75 -10.27 6.16
C ASN A 84 3.61 -11.29 6.93
N GLN A 85 4.93 -11.14 6.88
CA GLN A 85 5.89 -11.98 7.63
C GLN A 85 6.40 -11.28 8.90
N HIS A 86 5.86 -10.10 9.23
CA HIS A 86 6.27 -9.26 10.36
C HIS A 86 7.74 -8.82 10.32
N CYS A 87 8.32 -8.71 9.12
CA CYS A 87 9.70 -8.26 8.93
C CYS A 87 9.83 -6.75 9.12
N TYR A 88 8.80 -5.99 8.72
CA TYR A 88 8.77 -4.55 8.92
C TYR A 88 7.34 -4.04 9.09
N GLN A 89 7.25 -2.79 9.52
CA GLN A 89 6.02 -2.03 9.63
C GLN A 89 6.20 -0.68 8.95
N ALA A 90 5.10 -0.08 8.51
CA ALA A 90 5.14 1.30 8.07
C ALA A 90 4.28 2.17 8.97
N GLY A 91 4.77 3.35 9.31
CA GLY A 91 4.08 4.24 10.23
C GLY A 91 4.55 5.68 10.16
N ILE A 92 3.76 6.55 10.77
CA ILE A 92 4.03 7.98 10.95
C ILE A 92 4.74 8.15 12.28
N ARG A 93 5.85 8.90 12.34
CA ARG A 93 6.43 9.28 13.62
C ARG A 93 5.45 10.10 14.45
N ARG A 94 5.44 9.87 15.75
CA ARG A 94 4.53 10.60 16.65
C ARG A 94 4.74 12.12 16.59
N GLU A 95 5.96 12.57 16.41
CA GLU A 95 6.29 14.01 16.26
C GLU A 95 5.76 14.62 14.98
N ASP A 96 5.64 13.82 13.89
CA ASP A 96 5.15 14.25 12.58
C ASP A 96 3.61 14.28 12.50
N MET A 97 2.90 13.75 13.50
CA MET A 97 1.43 13.74 13.54
C MET A 97 0.80 15.15 13.49
N THR A 98 1.58 16.20 13.72
CA THR A 98 1.14 17.60 13.61
C THR A 98 1.18 18.14 12.19
N LEU A 99 1.86 17.45 11.27
CA LEU A 99 1.93 17.82 9.85
C LEU A 99 0.61 17.48 9.16
N PRO A 100 0.18 18.26 8.17
CA PRO A 100 -1.08 18.01 7.46
C PRO A 100 -1.03 16.72 6.61
N ASP A 101 0.10 16.39 6.01
CA ASP A 101 0.36 15.19 5.20
C ASP A 101 1.78 14.70 5.50
N PRO A 102 1.98 13.95 6.63
CA PRO A 102 3.30 13.60 7.14
C PRO A 102 4.01 12.55 6.31
N PRO A 103 5.33 12.47 6.40
CA PRO A 103 6.09 11.35 5.85
C PRO A 103 5.76 10.04 6.58
N VAL A 104 5.95 8.92 5.87
CA VAL A 104 5.81 7.57 6.39
C VAL A 104 7.17 6.88 6.40
N TYR A 105 7.44 6.11 7.44
CA TYR A 105 8.73 5.45 7.67
C TYR A 105 8.57 3.93 7.75
N ILE A 106 9.58 3.23 7.25
CA ILE A 106 9.76 1.79 7.45
C ILE A 106 10.43 1.57 8.80
N VAL A 107 9.83 0.73 9.60
CA VAL A 107 10.27 0.42 10.97
C VAL A 107 10.39 -1.09 11.13
N GLU A 108 11.56 -1.55 11.53
CA GLU A 108 11.82 -2.96 11.81
C GLU A 108 11.56 -3.26 13.30
N PRO A 109 10.72 -4.26 13.61
CA PRO A 109 10.56 -4.72 14.99
C PRO A 109 11.83 -5.44 15.45
N LEU A 110 12.30 -5.12 16.65
CA LEU A 110 13.43 -5.77 17.31
C LEU A 110 12.93 -6.56 18.53
N GLN A 111 13.84 -7.33 19.16
CA GLN A 111 13.48 -8.07 20.39
C GLN A 111 13.00 -7.14 21.51
N GLY A 112 11.91 -7.51 22.16
CA GLY A 112 11.21 -6.68 23.15
C GLY A 112 10.42 -5.57 22.45
N ASP A 113 10.13 -4.49 23.19
CA ASP A 113 9.36 -3.34 22.66
C ASP A 113 10.24 -2.33 21.89
N LYS A 114 11.36 -2.78 21.32
CA LYS A 114 12.29 -1.94 20.56
C LYS A 114 11.98 -2.01 19.09
N THR A 115 12.20 -0.89 18.42
CA THR A 115 12.09 -0.76 16.97
C THR A 115 13.33 -0.07 16.40
N ARG A 116 13.62 -0.32 15.15
CA ARG A 116 14.67 0.38 14.39
C ARG A 116 14.05 0.99 13.14
N GLU A 117 14.16 2.29 12.98
CA GLU A 117 13.82 2.93 11.73
C GLU A 117 14.84 2.53 10.66
N VAL A 118 14.35 2.00 9.56
CA VAL A 118 15.15 1.60 8.40
C VAL A 118 15.33 2.78 7.45
N GLY A 119 14.25 3.51 7.18
CA GLY A 119 14.25 4.67 6.31
C GLY A 119 12.87 5.23 6.07
N LYS A 120 12.81 6.25 5.22
CA LYS A 120 11.57 6.87 4.82
C LYS A 120 10.94 6.05 3.68
N ALA A 121 9.69 5.63 3.86
CA ALA A 121 8.91 4.94 2.85
C ALA A 121 8.34 5.91 1.81
N GLU A 122 7.88 7.10 2.27
CA GLU A 122 7.30 8.10 1.37
C GLU A 122 7.34 9.50 2.04
N GLU A 123 7.39 10.54 1.24
CA GLU A 123 7.41 11.94 1.69
C GLU A 123 6.05 12.43 2.19
N SER A 124 4.97 11.77 1.80
CA SER A 124 3.62 12.10 2.27
C SER A 124 2.77 10.86 2.51
N LEU A 125 1.92 10.91 3.52
CA LEU A 125 0.96 9.86 3.84
C LEU A 125 0.01 9.56 2.68
N SER A 126 -0.49 10.60 2.01
CA SER A 126 -1.43 10.43 0.91
C SER A 126 -0.80 9.69 -0.29
N ALA A 127 0.48 9.94 -0.61
CA ALA A 127 1.20 9.19 -1.64
C ALA A 127 1.48 7.75 -1.18
N PHE A 128 1.89 7.55 0.08
CA PHE A 128 2.11 6.24 0.66
C PHE A 128 0.85 5.35 0.58
N LEU A 129 -0.30 5.86 1.03
CA LEU A 129 -1.56 5.10 0.99
C LEU A 129 -1.93 4.73 -0.45
N MET A 130 -1.81 5.66 -1.39
CA MET A 130 -2.06 5.36 -2.81
C MET A 130 -1.11 4.29 -3.34
N GLY A 131 0.18 4.43 -3.10
CA GLY A 131 1.19 3.45 -3.52
C GLY A 131 0.89 2.07 -2.96
N MET A 132 0.60 1.97 -1.67
CA MET A 132 0.31 0.69 -1.00
C MET A 132 -0.96 0.03 -1.54
N PHE A 133 -2.07 0.75 -1.70
CA PHE A 133 -3.27 0.14 -2.29
C PHE A 133 -3.03 -0.35 -3.71
N LEU A 134 -2.30 0.39 -4.54
CA LEU A 134 -1.98 -0.04 -5.89
C LEU A 134 -1.03 -1.25 -5.90
N TYR A 135 -0.07 -1.30 -4.98
CA TYR A 135 0.84 -2.43 -4.82
C TYR A 135 0.10 -3.68 -4.36
N GLU A 136 -0.78 -3.57 -3.36
CA GLU A 136 -1.62 -4.66 -2.90
C GLU A 136 -2.54 -5.20 -4.01
N ALA A 137 -3.12 -4.31 -4.82
CA ALA A 137 -3.89 -4.71 -5.98
C ALA A 137 -3.03 -5.48 -7.01
N ALA A 138 -1.79 -5.04 -7.26
CA ALA A 138 -0.84 -5.76 -8.12
C ALA A 138 -0.41 -7.13 -7.54
N LEU A 139 -0.52 -7.31 -6.22
CA LEU A 139 -0.34 -8.58 -5.49
C LEU A 139 -1.63 -9.41 -5.36
N SER A 140 -2.68 -9.10 -6.11
CA SER A 140 -3.97 -9.79 -6.14
C SER A 140 -5.04 -9.35 -5.13
N ALA A 141 -4.90 -8.21 -4.48
CA ALA A 141 -5.96 -7.69 -3.62
C ALA A 141 -7.19 -7.18 -4.41
N GLY A 142 -8.32 -7.12 -3.74
CA GLY A 142 -9.58 -6.60 -4.26
C GLY A 142 -10.10 -7.37 -5.47
N PRO A 143 -10.36 -6.71 -6.60
CA PRO A 143 -10.87 -7.34 -7.81
C PRO A 143 -9.81 -8.09 -8.62
N PHE A 144 -8.52 -7.95 -8.32
CA PHE A 144 -7.40 -8.53 -9.08
C PHE A 144 -7.15 -9.99 -8.70
N LYS A 145 -8.13 -10.86 -8.92
CA LYS A 145 -8.12 -12.27 -8.47
C LYS A 145 -7.29 -13.21 -9.33
N TYR A 146 -6.91 -12.77 -10.52
CA TYR A 146 -6.08 -13.53 -11.44
C TYR A 146 -4.68 -12.96 -11.38
N PHE A 147 -3.69 -13.79 -11.07
CA PHE A 147 -2.31 -13.34 -10.91
C PHE A 147 -1.33 -14.38 -11.48
N TYR A 148 -0.15 -13.90 -11.83
CA TYR A 148 0.95 -14.73 -12.27
C TYR A 148 1.73 -15.20 -11.02
N GLU A 149 1.86 -16.50 -10.84
CA GLU A 149 2.37 -17.09 -9.59
C GLU A 149 3.88 -16.96 -9.39
N ASP A 150 4.64 -16.74 -10.47
CA ASP A 150 6.09 -16.64 -10.42
C ASP A 150 6.58 -15.20 -10.49
N PHE A 151 7.82 -14.98 -10.02
CA PHE A 151 8.53 -13.73 -10.28
C PHE A 151 9.13 -13.73 -11.68
N ILE A 152 9.04 -12.57 -12.34
CA ILE A 152 9.63 -12.29 -13.64
C ILE A 152 10.84 -11.40 -13.43
N TRP A 153 11.94 -11.76 -14.06
CA TRP A 153 13.16 -10.95 -14.15
C TRP A 153 13.09 -10.12 -15.42
N PHE A 154 13.39 -8.82 -15.33
CA PHE A 154 13.29 -7.87 -16.43
C PHE A 154 14.65 -7.30 -16.78
N GLU A 155 15.01 -7.42 -18.06
CA GLU A 155 16.16 -6.74 -18.63
C GLU A 155 15.80 -5.29 -19.02
N GLU A 156 16.79 -4.44 -19.30
CA GLU A 156 16.54 -3.05 -19.71
C GLU A 156 15.64 -2.93 -20.94
N ASP A 157 15.83 -3.82 -21.91
CA ASP A 157 15.00 -3.85 -23.12
C ASP A 157 13.54 -4.21 -22.85
N ASP A 158 13.29 -5.00 -21.80
CA ASP A 158 11.93 -5.33 -21.40
C ASP A 158 11.26 -4.14 -20.72
N ILE A 159 11.97 -3.44 -19.84
CA ILE A 159 11.47 -2.20 -19.22
C ILE A 159 11.16 -1.14 -20.30
N ALA A 160 12.03 -0.96 -21.28
CA ALA A 160 11.78 -0.03 -22.38
C ALA A 160 10.51 -0.37 -23.19
N LYS A 161 10.21 -1.66 -23.40
CA LYS A 161 8.96 -2.11 -24.03
C LYS A 161 7.76 -1.85 -23.12
N ILE A 162 7.87 -2.16 -21.82
CA ILE A 162 6.82 -1.93 -20.83
C ILE A 162 6.46 -0.45 -20.77
N ASP A 163 7.44 0.44 -20.68
CA ASP A 163 7.25 1.90 -20.65
C ASP A 163 6.52 2.46 -21.88
N THR A 164 6.59 1.75 -23.02
CA THR A 164 5.90 2.17 -24.26
C THR A 164 4.49 1.59 -24.39
N ARG A 165 4.15 0.52 -23.66
CA ARG A 165 2.91 -0.25 -23.84
C ARG A 165 1.97 -0.19 -22.65
N LEU A 166 2.50 0.02 -21.44
CA LEU A 166 1.74 0.16 -20.21
C LEU A 166 1.86 1.59 -19.68
N GLN A 167 0.84 2.04 -19.00
CA GLN A 167 0.86 3.32 -18.31
C GLN A 167 1.55 3.15 -16.95
N LYS A 168 2.68 3.80 -16.74
CA LYS A 168 3.28 3.93 -15.42
C LYS A 168 2.41 4.84 -14.54
N LEU A 169 2.02 4.37 -13.37
CA LEU A 169 1.29 5.17 -12.41
C LEU A 169 2.26 6.12 -11.66
N PRO A 170 1.78 7.31 -11.24
CA PRO A 170 2.64 8.30 -10.57
C PRO A 170 2.91 7.97 -9.10
N TYR A 171 2.56 6.77 -8.67
CA TYR A 171 2.73 6.26 -7.32
C TYR A 171 3.71 5.11 -7.30
N HIS A 172 4.42 4.97 -6.19
CA HIS A 172 5.37 3.88 -5.95
C HIS A 172 5.35 3.51 -4.47
N VAL A 173 6.01 2.42 -4.14
CA VAL A 173 6.31 2.04 -2.75
C VAL A 173 7.79 1.73 -2.64
N TYR A 174 8.32 1.75 -1.42
CA TYR A 174 9.63 1.20 -1.13
C TYR A 174 9.44 -0.07 -0.29
N ASN A 175 10.12 -1.13 -0.71
CA ASN A 175 10.18 -2.36 0.06
C ASN A 175 11.14 -2.23 1.26
N TRP A 176 11.22 -3.27 2.07
CA TRP A 176 12.10 -3.34 3.22
C TRP A 176 13.60 -3.08 2.92
N TYR A 177 14.04 -3.44 1.72
CA TYR A 177 15.41 -3.21 1.25
C TYR A 177 15.64 -1.81 0.68
N SER A 178 14.66 -0.93 0.78
CA SER A 178 14.66 0.41 0.20
C SER A 178 14.66 0.43 -1.33
N ASP A 179 14.34 -0.71 -1.98
CA ASP A 179 14.12 -0.75 -3.41
C ASP A 179 12.80 -0.11 -3.76
N ARG A 180 12.84 0.76 -4.73
CA ARG A 180 11.64 1.37 -5.28
C ARG A 180 10.86 0.35 -6.08
N ILE A 181 9.57 0.29 -5.86
CA ILE A 181 8.61 -0.51 -6.62
C ILE A 181 7.78 0.41 -7.48
N ASP A 182 7.94 0.32 -8.79
CA ASP A 182 7.12 1.03 -9.75
C ASP A 182 5.90 0.21 -10.15
N ILE A 183 4.77 0.88 -10.35
CA ILE A 183 3.49 0.23 -10.66
C ILE A 183 3.00 0.72 -12.02
N TYR A 184 2.62 -0.24 -12.85
CA TYR A 184 2.10 -0.02 -14.20
C TYR A 184 0.68 -0.56 -14.31
N THR A 185 -0.12 0.05 -15.18
CA THR A 185 -1.46 -0.44 -15.47
C THR A 185 -1.70 -0.62 -16.95
N MET A 186 -2.52 -1.61 -17.26
CA MET A 186 -3.14 -1.80 -18.57
C MET A 186 -4.64 -1.50 -18.45
N ASN A 187 -5.02 -0.25 -18.75
CA ASN A 187 -6.40 0.21 -18.74
C ASN A 187 -7.15 -0.03 -17.41
N GLU A 188 -6.44 -0.05 -16.26
CA GLU A 188 -7.01 -0.32 -14.94
C GLU A 188 -7.60 -1.74 -14.76
N GLU A 189 -7.45 -2.62 -15.78
CA GLU A 189 -7.89 -4.01 -15.78
C GLU A 189 -6.80 -4.99 -15.35
N ALA A 190 -5.54 -4.60 -15.51
CA ALA A 190 -4.39 -5.35 -15.05
C ALA A 190 -3.32 -4.41 -14.51
N LEU A 191 -2.59 -4.89 -13.51
CA LEU A 191 -1.48 -4.20 -12.86
C LEU A 191 -0.22 -5.05 -12.92
N LEU A 192 0.91 -4.38 -13.11
CA LEU A 192 2.25 -4.95 -13.00
C LEU A 192 3.03 -4.12 -12.00
N TYR A 193 3.71 -4.76 -11.06
CA TYR A 193 4.73 -4.07 -10.28
C TYR A 193 6.13 -4.54 -10.64
N ILE A 194 7.10 -3.64 -10.56
CA ILE A 194 8.51 -3.91 -10.84
C ILE A 194 9.36 -3.31 -9.71
N MET A 195 10.09 -4.17 -9.01
CA MET A 195 11.11 -3.77 -8.04
C MET A 195 12.35 -3.29 -8.81
N GLN A 196 12.85 -2.10 -8.46
CA GLN A 196 13.95 -1.41 -9.13
C GLN A 196 15.27 -1.60 -8.36
N GLY A 197 15.59 -2.85 -7.98
CA GLY A 197 16.87 -3.20 -7.38
C GLY A 197 17.95 -3.54 -8.41
N ASP A 198 19.04 -4.15 -7.94
CA ASP A 198 20.13 -4.64 -8.81
C ASP A 198 19.58 -5.69 -9.80
N ASP A 199 18.67 -6.53 -9.34
CA ASP A 199 17.93 -7.49 -10.15
C ASP A 199 16.46 -7.04 -10.24
N ARG A 200 16.08 -6.42 -11.35
CA ARG A 200 14.71 -5.98 -11.56
C ARG A 200 13.76 -7.17 -11.67
N SER A 201 12.82 -7.25 -10.77
CA SER A 201 11.87 -8.36 -10.75
C SER A 201 10.46 -7.88 -10.37
N GLY A 202 9.45 -8.68 -10.71
CA GLY A 202 8.07 -8.34 -10.38
C GLY A 202 7.09 -9.42 -10.78
N THR A 203 5.82 -9.14 -10.58
CA THR A 203 4.73 -9.97 -11.07
C THR A 203 3.53 -9.09 -11.42
N TYR A 204 2.48 -9.70 -11.95
CA TYR A 204 1.30 -8.98 -12.40
C TYR A 204 0.00 -9.71 -12.03
N SER A 205 -1.04 -8.93 -11.91
CA SER A 205 -2.39 -9.40 -11.63
C SER A 205 -3.41 -8.72 -12.52
N ALA A 206 -4.61 -9.27 -12.58
CA ALA A 206 -5.70 -8.75 -13.39
C ALA A 206 -7.08 -9.05 -12.79
N LYS A 207 -8.08 -8.29 -13.21
CA LYS A 207 -9.48 -8.49 -12.83
C LYS A 207 -10.12 -9.69 -13.55
N THR A 208 -9.59 -10.05 -14.73
CA THR A 208 -10.07 -11.17 -15.54
C THR A 208 -8.93 -12.00 -16.11
N GLU A 209 -9.19 -13.28 -16.43
CA GLU A 209 -8.20 -14.15 -17.11
C GLU A 209 -7.77 -13.58 -18.49
N GLU A 210 -8.70 -12.95 -19.23
CA GLU A 210 -8.38 -12.32 -20.51
C GLU A 210 -7.41 -11.14 -20.33
N ALA A 211 -7.61 -10.30 -19.31
CA ALA A 211 -6.71 -9.19 -18.99
C ALA A 211 -5.35 -9.70 -18.52
N LEU A 212 -5.31 -10.78 -17.70
CA LEU A 212 -4.08 -11.42 -17.29
C LEU A 212 -3.26 -11.93 -18.48
N LYS A 213 -3.93 -12.61 -19.42
CA LYS A 213 -3.28 -13.07 -20.66
C LYS A 213 -2.74 -11.91 -21.49
N LYS A 214 -3.54 -10.85 -21.67
CA LYS A 214 -3.14 -9.67 -22.46
C LYS A 214 -1.92 -8.96 -21.89
N ILE A 215 -1.88 -8.74 -20.57
CA ILE A 215 -0.71 -8.10 -19.95
C ILE A 215 0.51 -9.03 -20.07
N GLY A 216 0.35 -10.34 -19.90
CA GLY A 216 1.41 -11.33 -20.15
C GLY A 216 1.99 -11.21 -21.57
N GLU A 217 1.14 -11.16 -22.60
CA GLU A 217 1.58 -10.97 -24.00
C GLU A 217 2.33 -9.63 -24.20
N VAL A 218 1.89 -8.56 -23.53
CA VAL A 218 2.55 -7.24 -23.60
C VAL A 218 3.96 -7.28 -23.04
N ILE A 219 4.18 -8.00 -21.94
CA ILE A 219 5.49 -8.13 -21.28
C ILE A 219 6.32 -9.31 -21.81
N GLY A 220 5.79 -10.05 -22.81
CA GLY A 220 6.52 -11.15 -23.45
C GLY A 220 6.42 -12.51 -22.72
N ARG A 221 5.30 -12.76 -22.05
CA ARG A 221 5.01 -14.00 -21.30
C ARG A 221 3.76 -14.72 -21.80
#